data_27e2810f983c101cd29a536d0ebad0aa
#
_entry.id   27e2810f983c101cd29a536d0ebad0aa
#
_cell.length_a   1.000
_cell.length_b   1.000
_cell.length_c   1.000
_cell.angle_alpha   90.00
_cell.angle_beta   90.00
_cell.angle_gamma   90.00
#
_symmetry.space_group_name_H-M   'P 1'
#
loop_
_entity.id
_entity.type
_entity.pdbx_description
1 polymer ?
#
loop_
_entity_poly.entity_id
_entity_poly.type
_entity_poly.pdbx_seq_one_letter_code
_entity_poly.pdbx_strand_id
1 'polypeptide(L)'
;TDTISNCYRIPALLKTNDGKIMAISDFRPCRTDVGGGVIDVVAKTSSDNGATWGEERTLVKGDGPNKPFDVAHGDAAVVCDRKTGEMLMMCASGNVWYWRSTLENPNRVGRYYSKDGINWTGGEITSDIFSLMKGAVHKLFFSSGRICQSSKIKAGSHYRIYSALCTNVGNVV
;
A
#
# COMPACT_ATOMS: atom_id res chain seq x y z
N THR A 1 -11.76 -3.54 -28.26
CA THR A 1 -11.25 -2.52 -27.34
C THR A 1 -10.80 -3.23 -26.08
N ASP A 2 -9.52 -3.15 -25.78
CA ASP A 2 -8.92 -3.78 -24.60
C ASP A 2 -9.52 -3.16 -23.33
N THR A 3 -10.40 -3.90 -22.67
CA THR A 3 -11.09 -3.43 -21.46
C THR A 3 -10.23 -3.61 -20.20
N ILE A 4 -9.08 -4.29 -20.31
CA ILE A 4 -8.19 -4.62 -19.18
C ILE A 4 -7.18 -3.50 -18.94
N SER A 5 -6.70 -2.82 -19.99
CA SER A 5 -5.66 -1.79 -19.89
C SER A 5 -6.03 -0.60 -18.98
N ASN A 6 -7.32 -0.37 -18.75
CA ASN A 6 -7.82 0.71 -17.89
C ASN A 6 -8.01 0.30 -16.43
N CYS A 7 -7.60 -0.90 -16.04
CA CYS A 7 -7.77 -1.41 -14.68
C CYS A 7 -6.56 -1.14 -13.77
N TYR A 8 -5.42 -0.74 -14.32
CA TYR A 8 -4.21 -0.47 -13.53
C TYR A 8 -4.13 1.00 -13.15
N ARG A 9 -3.92 1.27 -11.86
CA ARG A 9 -3.84 2.63 -11.31
C ARG A 9 -2.80 2.73 -10.20
N ILE A 10 -2.44 3.97 -9.85
CA ILE A 10 -1.60 4.31 -8.69
C ILE A 10 -0.25 3.56 -8.72
N PRO A 11 0.60 3.83 -9.73
CA PRO A 11 1.87 3.15 -9.85
C PRO A 11 2.88 3.58 -8.78
N ALA A 12 3.66 2.62 -8.29
CA ALA A 12 4.82 2.82 -7.42
C ALA A 12 6.03 2.07 -7.99
N LEU A 13 7.23 2.63 -7.82
CA LEU A 13 8.47 1.99 -8.19
C LEU A 13 9.33 1.73 -6.97
N LEU A 14 9.84 0.51 -6.84
CA LEU A 14 10.74 0.09 -5.79
C LEU A 14 12.02 -0.48 -6.40
N LYS A 15 13.17 0.06 -6.01
CA LYS A 15 14.47 -0.56 -6.30
C LYS A 15 14.88 -1.43 -5.13
N THR A 16 15.17 -2.69 -5.39
CA THR A 16 15.63 -3.66 -4.40
C THR A 16 17.15 -3.59 -4.20
N ASN A 17 17.66 -4.18 -3.11
CA ASN A 17 19.11 -4.16 -2.83
C ASN A 17 19.94 -4.99 -3.81
N ASP A 18 19.34 -6.01 -4.46
CA ASP A 18 19.97 -6.79 -5.52
C ASP A 18 19.87 -6.12 -6.92
N GLY A 19 19.40 -4.87 -6.94
CA GLY A 19 19.40 -4.02 -8.14
C GLY A 19 18.18 -4.16 -9.02
N LYS A 20 17.24 -5.04 -8.72
CA LYS A 20 15.98 -5.16 -9.48
C LYS A 20 15.08 -3.95 -9.29
N ILE A 21 14.18 -3.74 -10.23
CA ILE A 21 13.13 -2.73 -10.17
C ILE A 21 11.78 -3.44 -10.14
N MET A 22 10.96 -3.13 -9.15
CA MET A 22 9.57 -3.57 -9.09
C MET A 22 8.66 -2.41 -9.48
N ALA A 23 7.80 -2.62 -10.47
CA ALA A 23 6.68 -1.75 -10.79
C ALA A 23 5.43 -2.34 -10.10
N ILE A 24 4.89 -1.59 -9.16
CA ILE A 24 3.76 -1.99 -8.33
C ILE A 24 2.58 -1.12 -8.72
N SER A 25 1.38 -1.68 -8.80
CA SER A 25 0.16 -0.91 -9.04
C SER A 25 -1.06 -1.61 -8.47
N ASP A 26 -2.16 -0.88 -8.41
CA ASP A 26 -3.46 -1.45 -8.14
C ASP A 26 -4.02 -2.07 -9.41
N PHE A 27 -4.52 -3.29 -9.32
CA PHE A 27 -5.38 -3.90 -10.32
C PHE A 27 -6.84 -3.74 -9.88
N ARG A 28 -7.58 -2.88 -10.57
CA ARG A 28 -8.95 -2.43 -10.23
C ARG A 28 -9.99 -2.88 -11.27
N PRO A 29 -10.33 -4.17 -11.36
CA PRO A 29 -11.34 -4.66 -12.33
C PRO A 29 -12.72 -4.05 -12.07
N CYS A 30 -13.01 -3.64 -10.85
CA CYS A 30 -14.21 -2.90 -10.46
C CYS A 30 -14.28 -1.47 -11.00
N ARG A 31 -13.18 -0.94 -11.58
CA ARG A 31 -13.03 0.41 -12.15
C ARG A 31 -13.39 1.56 -11.21
N THR A 32 -13.36 1.31 -9.90
CA THR A 32 -13.65 2.32 -8.88
C THR A 32 -12.47 2.44 -7.91
N ASP A 33 -12.66 3.15 -6.82
CA ASP A 33 -11.64 3.36 -5.79
C ASP A 33 -11.71 2.31 -4.70
N VAL A 34 -10.69 2.26 -3.84
CA VAL A 34 -10.67 1.40 -2.63
C VAL A 34 -11.96 1.59 -1.86
N GLY A 35 -12.64 0.48 -1.58
CA GLY A 35 -13.96 0.46 -0.95
C GLY A 35 -15.14 0.28 -1.91
N GLY A 36 -14.93 0.36 -3.23
CA GLY A 36 -16.00 0.20 -4.22
C GLY A 36 -16.08 -1.17 -4.88
N GLY A 37 -15.16 -2.07 -4.56
CA GLY A 37 -15.10 -3.44 -5.08
C GLY A 37 -13.73 -4.05 -4.87
N VAL A 38 -13.53 -5.26 -5.38
CA VAL A 38 -12.28 -6.00 -5.25
C VAL A 38 -11.14 -5.30 -6.00
N ILE A 39 -10.04 -5.08 -5.30
CA ILE A 39 -8.81 -4.47 -5.82
C ILE A 39 -7.62 -5.25 -5.27
N ASP A 40 -6.70 -5.64 -6.15
CA ASP A 40 -5.46 -6.30 -5.81
C ASP A 40 -4.28 -5.32 -5.91
N VAL A 41 -3.26 -5.51 -5.09
CA VAL A 41 -1.94 -4.92 -5.35
C VAL A 41 -1.12 -5.92 -6.13
N VAL A 42 -0.67 -5.51 -7.31
CA VAL A 42 0.10 -6.37 -8.23
C VAL A 42 1.46 -5.76 -8.55
N ALA A 43 2.40 -6.57 -9.03
CA ALA A 43 3.70 -6.10 -9.47
C ALA A 43 4.28 -6.89 -10.63
N LYS A 44 5.13 -6.22 -11.40
CA LYS A 44 6.11 -6.82 -12.32
C LYS A 44 7.51 -6.43 -11.88
N THR A 45 8.48 -7.31 -12.14
CA THR A 45 9.88 -7.08 -11.76
C THR A 45 10.76 -7.10 -13.00
N SER A 46 11.68 -6.14 -13.07
CA SER A 46 12.74 -6.04 -14.07
C SER A 46 14.09 -6.28 -13.43
N SER A 47 14.96 -7.04 -14.08
CA SER A 47 16.37 -7.24 -13.72
C SER A 47 17.36 -6.53 -14.65
N ASP A 48 16.87 -5.78 -15.63
CA ASP A 48 17.65 -5.12 -16.68
C ASP A 48 17.34 -3.60 -16.77
N ASN A 49 17.14 -2.98 -15.61
CA ASN A 49 16.82 -1.56 -15.47
C ASN A 49 15.55 -1.10 -16.23
N GLY A 50 14.57 -1.97 -16.35
CA GLY A 50 13.28 -1.64 -16.95
C GLY A 50 13.19 -1.92 -18.45
N ALA A 51 14.22 -2.51 -19.05
CA ALA A 51 14.19 -2.86 -20.47
C ALA A 51 13.20 -3.99 -20.76
N THR A 52 13.14 -4.99 -19.87
CA THR A 52 12.14 -6.05 -19.92
C THR A 52 11.50 -6.26 -18.55
N TRP A 53 10.29 -6.80 -18.55
CA TRP A 53 9.51 -7.05 -17.33
C TRP A 53 9.04 -8.50 -17.29
N GLY A 54 9.18 -9.11 -16.13
CA GLY A 54 8.69 -10.46 -15.87
C GLY A 54 7.16 -10.53 -15.78
N GLU A 55 6.68 -11.72 -15.48
CA GLU A 55 5.25 -11.98 -15.31
C GLU A 55 4.68 -11.18 -14.13
N GLU A 56 3.43 -10.79 -14.28
CA GLU A 56 2.68 -10.12 -13.23
C GLU A 56 2.41 -11.06 -12.05
N ARG A 57 2.55 -10.54 -10.85
CA ARG A 57 2.26 -11.25 -9.60
C ARG A 57 1.36 -10.43 -8.70
N THR A 58 0.39 -11.08 -8.09
CA THR A 58 -0.39 -10.47 -7.01
C THR A 58 0.43 -10.49 -5.72
N LEU A 59 0.66 -9.32 -5.15
CA LEU A 59 1.37 -9.15 -3.88
C LEU A 59 0.40 -9.23 -2.69
N VAL A 60 -0.76 -8.57 -2.82
CA VAL A 60 -1.85 -8.61 -1.85
C VAL A 60 -3.15 -8.71 -2.62
N LYS A 61 -3.92 -9.73 -2.30
CA LYS A 61 -5.17 -10.03 -3.00
C LYS A 61 -6.37 -9.45 -2.23
N GLY A 62 -7.31 -8.85 -2.96
CA GLY A 62 -8.63 -8.53 -2.45
C GLY A 62 -9.51 -9.77 -2.51
N ASP A 63 -10.00 -10.23 -1.36
CA ASP A 63 -10.73 -11.51 -1.24
C ASP A 63 -12.27 -11.37 -1.25
N GLY A 64 -12.77 -10.14 -1.51
CA GLY A 64 -14.21 -9.91 -1.59
C GLY A 64 -14.90 -9.70 -0.23
N PRO A 65 -16.21 -9.87 -0.12
CA PRO A 65 -17.03 -9.23 0.90
C PRO A 65 -16.97 -9.83 2.31
N ASN A 66 -16.25 -10.91 2.53
CA ASN A 66 -16.34 -11.68 3.79
C ASN A 66 -15.72 -10.96 5.00
N LYS A 67 -14.70 -10.14 4.78
CA LYS A 67 -14.10 -9.30 5.83
C LYS A 67 -13.91 -7.88 5.31
N PRO A 68 -14.35 -6.87 6.06
CA PRO A 68 -14.26 -5.48 5.59
C PRO A 68 -12.86 -5.04 5.15
N PHE A 69 -11.82 -5.49 5.83
CA PHE A 69 -10.44 -5.18 5.50
C PHE A 69 -9.98 -5.80 4.17
N ASP A 70 -10.40 -7.04 3.91
CA ASP A 70 -9.87 -7.85 2.81
C ASP A 70 -10.53 -7.55 1.45
N VAL A 71 -11.55 -6.69 1.39
CA VAL A 71 -12.29 -6.42 0.14
C VAL A 71 -11.40 -5.80 -0.93
N ALA A 72 -10.58 -4.82 -0.56
CA ALA A 72 -9.71 -4.11 -1.47
C ALA A 72 -8.40 -3.72 -0.81
N HIS A 73 -7.32 -3.73 -1.59
CA HIS A 73 -6.01 -3.19 -1.22
C HIS A 73 -5.47 -2.35 -2.37
N GLY A 74 -5.03 -1.12 -2.07
CA GLY A 74 -4.53 -0.21 -3.10
C GLY A 74 -3.74 0.96 -2.54
N ASP A 75 -3.36 1.89 -3.40
CA ASP A 75 -2.59 3.08 -3.05
C ASP A 75 -1.27 2.73 -2.33
N ALA A 76 -0.55 1.73 -2.86
CA ALA A 76 0.64 1.18 -2.24
C ALA A 76 1.76 2.22 -2.08
N ALA A 77 2.29 2.36 -0.87
CA ALA A 77 3.50 3.08 -0.54
C ALA A 77 4.57 2.08 -0.10
N VAL A 78 5.77 2.13 -0.70
CA VAL A 78 6.76 1.07 -0.58
C VAL A 78 8.16 1.58 -0.26
N VAL A 79 8.94 0.74 0.41
CA VAL A 79 10.38 0.95 0.67
C VAL A 79 11.11 -0.40 0.76
N CYS A 80 12.34 -0.43 0.26
CA CYS A 80 13.30 -1.51 0.54
C CYS A 80 14.34 -0.96 1.53
N ASP A 81 14.51 -1.63 2.66
CA ASP A 81 15.55 -1.27 3.63
C ASP A 81 16.93 -1.53 2.99
N ARG A 82 17.71 -0.46 2.82
CA ARG A 82 19.00 -0.54 2.13
C ARG A 82 20.08 -1.32 2.89
N LYS A 83 19.85 -1.64 4.19
CA LYS A 83 20.79 -2.43 5.00
C LYS A 83 20.43 -3.91 4.99
N THR A 84 19.14 -4.23 5.14
CA THR A 84 18.67 -5.61 5.27
C THR A 84 18.13 -6.18 3.97
N GLY A 85 17.67 -5.34 3.03
CA GLY A 85 16.94 -5.75 1.84
C GLY A 85 15.47 -6.08 2.09
N GLU A 86 15.02 -6.04 3.33
CA GLU A 86 13.59 -6.23 3.65
C GLU A 86 12.74 -5.12 3.07
N MET A 87 11.59 -5.48 2.56
CA MET A 87 10.64 -4.56 1.94
C MET A 87 9.44 -4.37 2.85
N LEU A 88 8.96 -3.13 2.90
CA LEU A 88 7.74 -2.73 3.57
C LEU A 88 6.80 -2.09 2.55
N MET A 89 5.53 -2.47 2.62
CA MET A 89 4.44 -1.83 1.90
C MET A 89 3.34 -1.43 2.88
N MET A 90 2.86 -0.20 2.73
CA MET A 90 1.65 0.31 3.37
C MET A 90 0.62 0.54 2.28
N CYS A 91 -0.64 0.21 2.52
CA CYS A 91 -1.71 0.42 1.54
C CYS A 91 -3.02 0.85 2.21
N ALA A 92 -3.85 1.57 1.45
CA ALA A 92 -5.25 1.75 1.77
C ALA A 92 -5.99 0.42 1.58
N SER A 93 -6.96 0.14 2.42
CA SER A 93 -7.69 -1.13 2.38
C SER A 93 -9.13 -0.96 2.81
N GLY A 94 -9.94 -1.97 2.51
CA GLY A 94 -11.27 -2.10 3.07
C GLY A 94 -12.42 -1.99 2.08
N ASN A 95 -13.62 -1.88 2.65
CA ASN A 95 -14.89 -1.95 1.94
C ASN A 95 -15.64 -0.61 1.92
N VAL A 96 -14.98 0.49 2.27
CA VAL A 96 -15.60 1.81 2.32
C VAL A 96 -14.71 2.85 1.64
N TRP A 97 -15.32 3.67 0.79
CA TRP A 97 -14.61 4.79 0.16
C TRP A 97 -14.14 5.81 1.21
N TYR A 98 -12.99 6.41 0.98
CA TYR A 98 -12.42 7.44 1.84
C TYR A 98 -13.44 8.52 2.24
N TRP A 99 -14.20 9.06 1.29
CA TRP A 99 -15.19 10.13 1.55
C TRP A 99 -16.50 9.65 2.20
N ARG A 100 -16.73 8.32 2.27
CA ARG A 100 -17.88 7.71 2.95
C ARG A 100 -17.53 7.06 4.27
N SER A 101 -16.28 7.12 4.67
CA SER A 101 -15.82 6.57 5.95
C SER A 101 -16.45 7.28 7.12
N THR A 102 -16.80 6.52 8.15
CA THR A 102 -17.34 6.98 9.43
C THR A 102 -16.52 6.40 10.58
N LEU A 103 -16.84 6.78 11.82
CA LEU A 103 -16.20 6.18 13.00
C LEU A 103 -16.55 4.70 13.15
N GLU A 104 -17.79 4.31 12.80
CA GLU A 104 -18.29 2.94 12.90
C GLU A 104 -17.74 2.07 11.76
N ASN A 105 -17.48 2.64 10.59
CA ASN A 105 -16.90 1.96 9.43
C ASN A 105 -15.84 2.84 8.78
N PRO A 106 -14.64 2.93 9.38
CA PRO A 106 -13.54 3.70 8.83
C PRO A 106 -12.95 3.01 7.60
N ASN A 107 -12.35 3.78 6.69
CA ASN A 107 -11.44 3.15 5.75
C ASN A 107 -10.22 2.60 6.50
N ARG A 108 -9.61 1.56 5.96
CA ARG A 108 -8.60 0.78 6.65
C ARG A 108 -7.24 0.90 6.00
N VAL A 109 -6.22 0.52 6.73
CA VAL A 109 -4.85 0.46 6.24
C VAL A 109 -4.21 -0.88 6.54
N GLY A 110 -3.45 -1.36 5.57
CA GLY A 110 -2.66 -2.57 5.67
C GLY A 110 -1.16 -2.28 5.73
N ARG A 111 -0.44 -3.17 6.40
CA ARG A 111 1.03 -3.21 6.45
C ARG A 111 1.51 -4.60 6.07
N TYR A 112 2.41 -4.65 5.10
CA TYR A 112 2.95 -5.91 4.57
C TYR A 112 4.46 -5.85 4.46
N TYR A 113 5.11 -6.98 4.69
CA TYR A 113 6.55 -7.17 4.61
C TYR A 113 6.92 -8.28 3.64
N SER A 114 8.06 -8.14 3.00
CA SER A 114 8.65 -9.18 2.17
C SER A 114 10.18 -9.16 2.28
N LYS A 115 10.80 -10.34 2.19
CA LYS A 115 12.26 -10.49 2.12
C LYS A 115 12.75 -10.74 0.68
N ASP A 116 11.87 -11.15 -0.19
CA ASP A 116 12.19 -11.62 -1.55
C ASP A 116 11.43 -10.85 -2.65
N GLY A 117 10.48 -9.99 -2.28
CA GLY A 117 9.60 -9.26 -3.20
C GLY A 117 8.52 -10.12 -3.85
N ILE A 118 8.43 -11.40 -3.46
CA ILE A 118 7.49 -12.38 -4.00
C ILE A 118 6.44 -12.72 -2.95
N ASN A 119 6.90 -13.11 -1.77
CA ASN A 119 6.05 -13.51 -0.65
C ASN A 119 5.86 -12.32 0.29
N TRP A 120 4.62 -11.86 0.42
CA TRP A 120 4.25 -10.74 1.28
C TRP A 120 3.38 -11.23 2.43
N THR A 121 3.73 -10.82 3.64
CA THR A 121 3.00 -11.16 4.86
C THR A 121 2.66 -9.92 5.64
N GLY A 122 1.47 -9.86 6.21
CA GLY A 122 1.01 -8.69 6.95
C GLY A 122 -0.48 -8.73 7.22
N GLY A 123 -1.07 -7.55 7.41
CA GLY A 123 -2.49 -7.44 7.69
C GLY A 123 -2.88 -6.03 8.11
N GLU A 124 -4.07 -5.91 8.66
CA GLU A 124 -4.66 -4.67 9.11
C GLU A 124 -3.90 -4.05 10.29
N ILE A 125 -3.65 -2.75 10.23
CA ILE A 125 -3.06 -1.95 11.31
C ILE A 125 -3.88 -0.68 11.61
N THR A 126 -5.13 -0.64 11.19
CA THR A 126 -5.99 0.55 11.31
C THR A 126 -6.05 1.06 12.75
N SER A 127 -6.32 0.18 13.71
CA SER A 127 -6.40 0.54 15.13
C SER A 127 -5.06 1.04 15.68
N ASP A 128 -3.94 0.45 15.27
CA ASP A 128 -2.61 0.87 15.70
C ASP A 128 -2.34 2.31 15.29
N ILE A 129 -2.68 2.65 14.03
CA ILE A 129 -2.49 4.00 13.49
C ILE A 129 -3.46 4.99 14.13
N PHE A 130 -4.74 4.63 14.27
CA PHE A 130 -5.75 5.53 14.86
C PHE A 130 -5.43 5.86 16.31
N SER A 131 -4.88 4.92 17.08
CA SER A 131 -4.47 5.15 18.46
C SER A 131 -3.38 6.21 18.63
N LEU A 132 -2.61 6.48 17.58
CA LEU A 132 -1.57 7.54 17.56
C LEU A 132 -2.13 8.93 17.25
N MET A 133 -3.38 9.01 16.77
CA MET A 133 -4.02 10.26 16.39
C MET A 133 -4.74 10.89 17.57
N LYS A 134 -4.71 12.22 17.65
CA LYS A 134 -5.54 12.98 18.57
C LYS A 134 -6.87 13.31 17.88
N GLY A 135 -7.98 12.99 18.56
CA GLY A 135 -9.33 13.28 18.05
C GLY A 135 -9.98 12.12 17.31
N ALA A 136 -11.17 12.37 16.79
CA ALA A 136 -11.99 11.36 16.12
C ALA A 136 -11.55 11.22 14.65
N VAL A 137 -10.58 10.37 14.38
CA VAL A 137 -10.11 10.06 13.03
C VAL A 137 -10.87 8.85 12.50
N HIS A 138 -11.46 8.98 11.32
CA HIS A 138 -12.16 7.89 10.64
C HIS A 138 -11.78 7.76 9.16
N LYS A 139 -10.91 8.65 8.68
CA LYS A 139 -10.43 8.67 7.30
C LYS A 139 -8.92 8.79 7.31
N LEU A 140 -8.24 7.85 6.72
CA LEU A 140 -6.81 7.94 6.50
C LEU A 140 -6.38 7.06 5.32
N PHE A 141 -5.33 7.46 4.64
CA PHE A 141 -4.59 6.60 3.72
C PHE A 141 -3.12 7.05 3.67
N PHE A 142 -2.24 6.11 3.39
CA PHE A 142 -0.84 6.44 3.13
C PHE A 142 -0.71 7.06 1.73
N SER A 143 0.12 8.10 1.64
CA SER A 143 0.46 8.67 0.34
C SER A 143 1.15 7.60 -0.50
N SER A 144 0.54 7.24 -1.61
CA SER A 144 1.00 6.20 -2.53
C SER A 144 2.38 6.51 -3.11
N GLY A 145 3.07 5.47 -3.58
CA GLY A 145 4.37 5.56 -4.22
C GLY A 145 5.52 5.17 -3.29
N ARG A 146 6.32 6.12 -2.81
CA ARG A 146 7.56 5.83 -2.11
C ARG A 146 7.51 6.22 -0.63
N ILE A 147 7.87 5.28 0.24
CA ILE A 147 8.28 5.54 1.62
C ILE A 147 9.76 5.94 1.62
N CYS A 148 10.11 6.98 2.36
CA CYS A 148 11.48 7.49 2.44
C CYS A 148 12.24 6.84 3.60
N GLN A 149 13.45 6.34 3.35
CA GLN A 149 14.36 5.90 4.40
C GLN A 149 15.46 6.94 4.63
N SER A 150 15.66 7.35 5.89
CA SER A 150 16.75 8.27 6.26
C SER A 150 18.11 7.68 5.94
N SER A 151 19.03 8.51 5.46
CA SER A 151 20.43 8.15 5.28
C SER A 151 21.27 8.36 6.56
N LYS A 152 20.73 9.09 7.53
CA LYS A 152 21.47 9.55 8.72
C LYS A 152 20.79 9.17 10.02
N ILE A 153 19.49 9.36 10.14
CA ILE A 153 18.74 9.20 11.39
C ILE A 153 18.40 7.74 11.59
N LYS A 154 18.69 7.21 12.77
CA LYS A 154 18.40 5.84 13.18
C LYS A 154 17.38 5.79 14.31
N ALA A 155 16.68 4.67 14.43
CA ALA A 155 15.94 4.22 15.59
C ALA A 155 16.52 2.85 15.99
N GLY A 156 17.29 2.82 17.08
CA GLY A 156 18.12 1.66 17.41
C GLY A 156 19.17 1.39 16.32
N SER A 157 19.24 0.15 15.83
CA SER A 157 20.17 -0.27 14.77
C SER A 157 19.68 -0.01 13.35
N HIS A 158 18.42 0.42 13.18
CA HIS A 158 17.79 0.58 11.87
C HIS A 158 17.71 2.06 11.46
N TYR A 159 17.87 2.33 10.16
CA TYR A 159 17.60 3.67 9.62
C TYR A 159 16.11 3.95 9.66
N ARG A 160 15.75 5.14 10.17
CA ARG A 160 14.34 5.55 10.28
C ARG A 160 13.69 5.68 8.91
N ILE A 161 12.46 5.20 8.82
CA ILE A 161 11.61 5.37 7.64
C ILE A 161 10.53 6.42 7.93
N TYR A 162 10.09 7.11 6.88
CA TYR A 162 9.08 8.16 6.93
C TYR A 162 8.06 7.90 5.82
N SER A 163 6.79 7.88 6.19
CA SER A 163 5.68 7.81 5.26
C SER A 163 4.72 8.96 5.52
N ALA A 164 4.17 9.53 4.46
CA ALA A 164 3.14 10.55 4.60
C ALA A 164 1.78 9.87 4.76
N LEU A 165 0.95 10.46 5.61
CA LEU A 165 -0.40 10.02 5.88
C LEU A 165 -1.37 11.18 5.65
N CYS A 166 -2.38 10.95 4.82
CA CYS A 166 -3.50 11.85 4.67
C CYS A 166 -4.63 11.40 5.61
N THR A 167 -5.16 12.33 6.39
CA THR A 167 -6.25 12.06 7.32
C THR A 167 -7.17 13.27 7.46
N ASN A 168 -8.39 13.07 7.94
CA ASN A 168 -9.19 14.15 8.49
C ASN A 168 -8.99 14.16 10.01
N VAL A 169 -8.64 15.30 10.56
CA VAL A 169 -8.72 15.55 11.99
C VAL A 169 -9.99 16.37 12.17
N GLY A 170 -11.03 15.77 12.77
CA GLY A 170 -12.33 16.36 13.11
C GLY A 170 -12.69 17.74 12.54
N ASN A 171 -13.91 18.15 12.51
CA ASN A 171 -14.23 19.52 12.10
C ASN A 171 -13.42 20.52 12.94
N VAL A 172 -12.22 20.85 12.49
CA VAL A 172 -11.55 22.06 12.92
C VAL A 172 -12.34 23.18 12.24
N VAL A 173 -13.31 23.71 12.94
CA VAL A 173 -13.92 24.99 12.62
C VAL A 173 -12.95 26.07 13.03
#